data_7282be21fb561594cc02214f15f8ef46
#
_entry.id   7282be21fb561594cc02214f15f8ef46
#
_cell.length_a   1.000
_cell.length_b   1.000
_cell.length_c   1.000
_cell.angle_alpha   90.00
_cell.angle_beta   90.00
_cell.angle_gamma   90.00
#
_symmetry.space_group_name_H-M   'P 1'
#
loop_
_entity.id
_entity.type
_entity.pdbx_description
1 polymer ?
#
loop_
_entity_poly.entity_id
_entity_poly.type
_entity_poly.pdbx_seq_one_letter_code
_entity_poly.pdbx_strand_id
1 'polypeptide(L)'
;MKKLKSKIEEMFDSPETGMPADFPEIFGRFRDLLNAGSIRAAEPAGDGSWKVNAWVKEGILLGFRFGVMGDYSLDRGFNYFDKSTYPLRPGSLGEGVRIVPGGTSIRSGSYVAPGVVIMPPAYINTGAWVGPDTMIDSHALVGSCAQVGARVHLSAAAQIGGVLEPIGASPVIIEDDVIIGGNCGIYEGITVKRGAVIGAGTVLTASVPVYDLVRGERLRAKRGQSLVIPENSVVVPGSRPMKSPEYAVENQLQINCGLIIKYRDEKTDAATALEELLR
;
A
#
# COMPACT_ATOMS: atom_id res chain seq x y z
N MET A 1 -16.89 -16.40 -7.95
CA MET A 1 -16.65 -15.08 -7.38
C MET A 1 -17.92 -14.44 -6.81
N LYS A 2 -19.00 -14.21 -7.57
CA LYS A 2 -20.25 -13.57 -7.07
C LYS A 2 -20.80 -14.19 -5.78
N LYS A 3 -20.89 -15.53 -5.70
CA LYS A 3 -21.37 -16.24 -4.50
C LYS A 3 -20.49 -16.01 -3.26
N LEU A 4 -19.16 -15.98 -3.43
CA LEU A 4 -18.24 -15.71 -2.32
C LEU A 4 -18.40 -14.27 -1.81
N LYS A 5 -18.46 -13.30 -2.72
CA LYS A 5 -18.70 -11.90 -2.38
C LYS A 5 -19.99 -11.75 -1.58
N SER A 6 -21.12 -12.27 -2.07
CA SER A 6 -22.41 -12.19 -1.39
C SER A 6 -22.38 -12.81 0.01
N LYS A 7 -21.65 -13.92 0.20
CA LYS A 7 -21.49 -14.56 1.51
C LYS A 7 -20.67 -13.70 2.49
N ILE A 8 -19.59 -13.05 2.02
CA ILE A 8 -18.78 -12.16 2.85
C ILE A 8 -19.62 -10.95 3.29
N GLU A 9 -20.34 -10.30 2.35
CA GLU A 9 -21.21 -9.17 2.65
C GLU A 9 -22.31 -9.56 3.64
N GLU A 10 -22.98 -10.69 3.44
CA GLU A 10 -24.00 -11.22 4.36
C GLU A 10 -23.45 -11.43 5.79
N MET A 11 -22.27 -12.05 5.92
CA MET A 11 -21.64 -12.27 7.21
C MET A 11 -21.17 -10.97 7.87
N PHE A 12 -20.73 -10.01 7.07
CA PHE A 12 -20.25 -8.72 7.59
C PHE A 12 -21.39 -7.87 8.16
N ASP A 13 -22.53 -7.85 7.46
CA ASP A 13 -23.74 -7.11 7.86
C ASP A 13 -24.54 -7.81 8.96
N SER A 14 -24.23 -9.08 9.24
CA SER A 14 -24.93 -9.84 10.30
C SER A 14 -24.62 -9.24 11.67
N PRO A 15 -25.65 -9.01 12.51
CA PRO A 15 -25.48 -8.59 13.89
C PRO A 15 -24.97 -9.72 14.82
N GLU A 16 -24.89 -10.95 14.32
CA GLU A 16 -24.44 -12.10 15.10
C GLU A 16 -22.98 -11.94 15.52
N THR A 17 -22.72 -12.14 16.79
CA THR A 17 -21.37 -12.07 17.38
C THR A 17 -20.62 -13.39 17.32
N GLY A 18 -21.32 -14.50 17.07
CA GLY A 18 -20.77 -15.84 16.94
C GLY A 18 -20.19 -16.09 15.55
N MET A 19 -19.15 -16.92 15.49
CA MET A 19 -18.58 -17.34 14.20
C MET A 19 -19.56 -18.28 13.47
N PRO A 20 -20.01 -17.97 12.24
CA PRO A 20 -20.86 -18.87 11.46
C PRO A 20 -20.16 -20.21 11.20
N ALA A 21 -20.92 -21.29 11.15
CA ALA A 21 -20.38 -22.65 10.99
C ALA A 21 -19.61 -22.83 9.66
N ASP A 22 -20.03 -22.16 8.60
CA ASP A 22 -19.40 -22.21 7.26
C ASP A 22 -18.28 -21.14 7.07
N PHE A 23 -18.07 -20.27 8.07
CA PHE A 23 -17.04 -19.22 8.00
C PHE A 23 -15.62 -19.76 7.73
N PRO A 24 -15.13 -20.83 8.40
CA PRO A 24 -13.76 -21.31 8.18
C PRO A 24 -13.49 -21.70 6.71
N GLU A 25 -14.45 -22.36 6.05
CA GLU A 25 -14.35 -22.76 4.65
C GLU A 25 -14.38 -21.54 3.73
N ILE A 26 -15.36 -20.65 3.92
CA ILE A 26 -15.53 -19.43 3.14
C ILE A 26 -14.32 -18.52 3.27
N PHE A 27 -13.84 -18.30 4.49
CA PHE A 27 -12.68 -17.46 4.75
C PHE A 27 -11.40 -18.09 4.23
N GLY A 28 -11.20 -19.39 4.38
CA GLY A 28 -10.06 -20.11 3.80
C GLY A 28 -9.96 -19.85 2.29
N ARG A 29 -11.05 -20.05 1.56
CA ARG A 29 -11.11 -19.77 0.12
C ARG A 29 -10.86 -18.29 -0.21
N PHE A 30 -11.43 -17.37 0.57
CA PHE A 30 -11.22 -15.93 0.41
C PHE A 30 -9.75 -15.57 0.57
N ARG A 31 -9.09 -16.04 1.62
CA ARG A 31 -7.67 -15.83 1.89
C ARG A 31 -6.78 -16.40 0.79
N ASP A 32 -7.09 -17.60 0.29
CA ASP A 32 -6.33 -18.22 -0.79
C ASP A 32 -6.41 -17.40 -2.09
N LEU A 33 -7.58 -16.82 -2.39
CA LEU A 33 -7.75 -15.91 -3.53
C LEU A 33 -6.98 -14.60 -3.35
N LEU A 34 -6.86 -14.07 -2.11
CA LEU A 34 -6.00 -12.94 -1.79
C LEU A 34 -4.52 -13.29 -2.02
N ASN A 35 -4.06 -14.43 -1.48
CA ASN A 35 -2.69 -14.92 -1.65
C ASN A 35 -2.32 -15.12 -3.12
N ALA A 36 -3.27 -15.55 -3.93
CA ALA A 36 -3.11 -15.75 -5.37
C ALA A 36 -3.23 -14.46 -6.20
N GLY A 37 -3.56 -13.32 -5.58
CA GLY A 37 -3.80 -12.06 -6.29
C GLY A 37 -5.06 -12.04 -7.16
N SER A 38 -5.92 -13.07 -7.05
CA SER A 38 -7.15 -13.20 -7.83
C SER A 38 -8.26 -12.25 -7.39
N ILE A 39 -8.17 -11.72 -6.19
CA ILE A 39 -9.01 -10.65 -5.64
C ILE A 39 -8.12 -9.58 -5.02
N ARG A 40 -8.56 -8.32 -5.07
CA ARG A 40 -7.80 -7.15 -4.61
C ARG A 40 -8.72 -6.16 -3.92
N ALA A 41 -8.18 -5.38 -2.96
CA ALA A 41 -8.91 -4.31 -2.27
C ALA A 41 -9.29 -3.15 -3.20
N ALA A 42 -8.55 -2.92 -4.28
CA ALA A 42 -8.93 -2.06 -5.38
C ALA A 42 -8.33 -2.58 -6.70
N GLU A 43 -9.00 -2.28 -7.82
CA GLU A 43 -8.60 -2.70 -9.17
C GLU A 43 -8.73 -1.55 -10.18
N PRO A 44 -7.93 -1.52 -11.25
CA PRO A 44 -8.08 -0.55 -12.33
C PRO A 44 -9.47 -0.66 -12.97
N ALA A 45 -10.14 0.46 -13.19
CA ALA A 45 -11.50 0.52 -13.78
C ALA A 45 -11.52 0.68 -15.31
N GLY A 46 -10.34 0.72 -15.96
CA GLY A 46 -10.22 0.83 -17.43
C GLY A 46 -10.32 2.26 -17.99
N ASP A 47 -10.79 3.20 -17.22
CA ASP A 47 -10.88 4.65 -17.56
C ASP A 47 -9.76 5.48 -16.91
N GLY A 48 -8.73 4.79 -16.37
CA GLY A 48 -7.64 5.42 -15.62
C GLY A 48 -7.98 5.69 -14.15
N SER A 49 -9.20 5.37 -13.71
CA SER A 49 -9.58 5.38 -12.29
C SER A 49 -9.35 4.03 -11.62
N TRP A 50 -9.58 3.98 -10.31
CA TRP A 50 -9.52 2.76 -9.51
C TRP A 50 -10.85 2.52 -8.82
N LYS A 51 -11.31 1.29 -8.87
CA LYS A 51 -12.53 0.83 -8.21
C LYS A 51 -12.17 0.13 -6.91
N VAL A 52 -12.72 0.62 -5.80
CA VAL A 52 -12.57 -0.01 -4.49
C VAL A 52 -13.49 -1.22 -4.39
N ASN A 53 -12.95 -2.34 -3.95
CA ASN A 53 -13.67 -3.57 -3.65
C ASN A 53 -13.94 -3.66 -2.14
N ALA A 54 -14.95 -2.94 -1.66
CA ALA A 54 -15.30 -2.86 -0.24
C ALA A 54 -15.45 -4.25 0.41
N TRP A 55 -16.12 -5.19 -0.29
CA TRP A 55 -16.31 -6.56 0.18
C TRP A 55 -15.00 -7.30 0.51
N VAL A 56 -13.88 -6.92 -0.14
CA VAL A 56 -12.56 -7.51 0.16
C VAL A 56 -12.08 -7.02 1.52
N LYS A 57 -12.26 -5.74 1.83
CA LYS A 57 -11.94 -5.20 3.15
C LYS A 57 -12.83 -5.77 4.25
N GLU A 58 -14.13 -5.93 3.95
CA GLU A 58 -15.10 -6.62 4.84
C GLU A 58 -14.64 -8.03 5.15
N GLY A 59 -14.23 -8.80 4.14
CA GLY A 59 -13.69 -10.14 4.32
C GLY A 59 -12.45 -10.15 5.21
N ILE A 60 -11.53 -9.21 5.04
CA ILE A 60 -10.35 -9.08 5.90
C ILE A 60 -10.76 -8.79 7.35
N LEU A 61 -11.70 -7.86 7.57
CA LEU A 61 -12.20 -7.53 8.91
C LEU A 61 -12.90 -8.71 9.58
N LEU A 62 -13.67 -9.52 8.82
CA LEU A 62 -14.26 -10.76 9.33
C LEU A 62 -13.18 -11.73 9.83
N GLY A 63 -12.05 -11.82 9.13
CA GLY A 63 -10.92 -12.62 9.59
C GLY A 63 -10.40 -12.16 10.96
N PHE A 64 -10.31 -10.85 11.20
CA PHE A 64 -9.93 -10.32 12.51
C PHE A 64 -11.05 -10.50 13.56
N ARG A 65 -12.32 -10.37 13.15
CA ARG A 65 -13.48 -10.55 14.06
C ARG A 65 -13.57 -11.96 14.58
N PHE A 66 -13.51 -12.98 13.71
CA PHE A 66 -13.77 -14.37 14.08
C PHE A 66 -12.54 -15.21 14.37
N GLY A 67 -11.33 -14.74 13.99
CA GLY A 67 -10.09 -15.44 14.31
C GLY A 67 -9.85 -15.48 15.83
N VAL A 68 -9.46 -16.65 16.35
CA VAL A 68 -8.97 -16.81 17.70
C VAL A 68 -7.44 -16.70 17.74
N MET A 69 -6.87 -16.43 18.91
CA MET A 69 -5.42 -16.37 19.04
C MET A 69 -4.81 -17.78 18.85
N GLY A 70 -3.82 -17.88 18.01
CA GLY A 70 -3.02 -19.07 17.75
C GLY A 70 -1.54 -18.81 17.99
N ASP A 71 -0.81 -19.85 18.31
CA ASP A 71 0.65 -19.82 18.49
C ASP A 71 1.31 -20.28 17.18
N TYR A 72 2.15 -19.42 16.61
CA TYR A 72 2.89 -19.62 15.38
C TYR A 72 4.41 -19.56 15.62
N SER A 73 4.84 -19.73 16.88
CA SER A 73 6.23 -19.69 17.26
C SER A 73 7.04 -20.78 16.54
N LEU A 74 8.22 -20.41 16.05
CA LEU A 74 9.11 -21.32 15.32
C LEU A 74 10.05 -22.07 16.27
N ASP A 75 10.55 -21.37 17.27
CA ASP A 75 11.39 -21.90 18.34
C ASP A 75 11.32 -21.00 19.59
N ARG A 76 12.18 -21.26 20.59
CA ARG A 76 12.20 -20.51 21.86
C ARG A 76 12.57 -19.02 21.70
N GLY A 77 13.17 -18.62 20.57
CA GLY A 77 13.62 -17.25 20.32
C GLY A 77 12.70 -16.45 19.38
N PHE A 78 11.80 -17.14 18.66
CA PHE A 78 10.92 -16.53 17.65
C PHE A 78 9.47 -16.86 17.97
N ASN A 79 8.90 -16.08 18.89
CA ASN A 79 7.54 -16.28 19.37
C ASN A 79 6.57 -15.36 18.60
N TYR A 80 5.52 -15.95 18.01
CA TYR A 80 4.52 -15.25 17.24
C TYR A 80 3.13 -15.72 17.64
N PHE A 81 2.25 -14.76 17.95
CA PHE A 81 0.87 -15.01 18.31
C PHE A 81 -0.04 -14.13 17.46
N ASP A 82 -0.92 -14.71 16.68
CA ASP A 82 -1.84 -13.97 15.81
C ASP A 82 -3.17 -14.73 15.66
N LYS A 83 -4.10 -14.13 14.93
CA LYS A 83 -5.39 -14.72 14.62
C LYS A 83 -5.25 -16.00 13.79
N SER A 84 -5.95 -17.05 14.17
CA SER A 84 -5.95 -18.36 13.48
C SER A 84 -6.38 -18.26 12.00
N THR A 85 -7.11 -17.24 11.65
CA THR A 85 -7.52 -16.89 10.29
C THR A 85 -6.35 -16.44 9.41
N TYR A 86 -5.26 -15.95 10.02
CA TYR A 86 -4.05 -15.47 9.35
C TYR A 86 -2.81 -16.31 9.75
N PRO A 87 -2.77 -17.60 9.37
CA PRO A 87 -1.61 -18.45 9.63
C PRO A 87 -0.37 -17.91 8.91
N LEU A 88 0.79 -18.51 9.18
CA LEU A 88 1.98 -18.23 8.42
C LEU A 88 1.69 -18.37 6.92
N ARG A 89 2.15 -17.40 6.13
CA ARG A 89 2.00 -17.46 4.67
C ARG A 89 2.90 -18.57 4.13
N PRO A 90 2.35 -19.57 3.43
CA PRO A 90 3.18 -20.53 2.74
C PRO A 90 3.95 -19.83 1.62
N GLY A 91 5.18 -20.23 1.40
CA GLY A 91 6.02 -19.73 0.31
C GLY A 91 6.85 -20.85 -0.30
N SER A 92 7.21 -20.70 -1.57
CA SER A 92 8.08 -21.64 -2.28
C SER A 92 8.97 -20.91 -3.28
N LEU A 93 10.11 -21.53 -3.64
CA LEU A 93 10.97 -21.03 -4.72
C LEU A 93 10.24 -20.91 -6.06
N GLY A 94 9.22 -21.73 -6.28
CA GLY A 94 8.41 -21.71 -7.50
C GLY A 94 7.55 -20.45 -7.68
N GLU A 95 7.37 -19.62 -6.63
CA GLU A 95 6.67 -18.34 -6.73
C GLU A 95 7.49 -17.28 -7.48
N GLY A 96 8.80 -17.49 -7.68
CA GLY A 96 9.66 -16.54 -8.38
C GLY A 96 9.91 -15.23 -7.62
N VAL A 97 9.67 -15.21 -6.31
CA VAL A 97 9.92 -14.06 -5.43
C VAL A 97 11.26 -14.22 -4.73
N ARG A 98 12.13 -13.22 -4.81
CA ARG A 98 13.40 -13.19 -4.09
C ARG A 98 13.23 -12.52 -2.74
N ILE A 99 13.23 -13.29 -1.66
CA ILE A 99 13.20 -12.78 -0.29
C ILE A 99 14.60 -12.94 0.30
N VAL A 100 15.30 -11.82 0.50
CA VAL A 100 16.66 -11.84 1.06
C VAL A 100 16.57 -12.15 2.57
N PRO A 101 17.40 -13.07 3.10
CA PRO A 101 17.37 -13.41 4.52
C PRO A 101 17.60 -12.20 5.43
N GLY A 102 16.84 -12.06 6.51
CA GLY A 102 17.03 -10.97 7.48
C GLY A 102 15.76 -10.39 8.11
N GLY A 103 14.69 -11.17 8.26
CA GLY A 103 13.54 -10.79 9.09
C GLY A 103 12.39 -10.09 8.37
N THR A 104 12.29 -10.24 7.04
CA THR A 104 11.10 -9.82 6.29
C THR A 104 9.88 -10.62 6.71
N SER A 105 8.73 -9.94 6.85
CA SER A 105 7.45 -10.56 7.14
C SER A 105 6.43 -10.26 6.05
N ILE A 106 5.87 -11.32 5.45
CA ILE A 106 4.78 -11.24 4.46
C ILE A 106 3.57 -11.93 5.07
N ARG A 107 2.52 -11.16 5.39
CA ARG A 107 1.32 -11.73 6.00
C ARG A 107 0.48 -12.53 5.02
N SER A 108 -0.15 -13.58 5.54
CA SER A 108 -1.21 -14.30 4.83
C SER A 108 -2.33 -13.35 4.42
N GLY A 109 -2.89 -13.56 3.24
CA GLY A 109 -3.86 -12.64 2.64
C GLY A 109 -3.22 -11.48 1.87
N SER A 110 -1.91 -11.52 1.58
CA SER A 110 -1.23 -10.58 0.68
C SER A 110 -0.72 -11.30 -0.57
N TYR A 111 -0.71 -10.60 -1.68
CA TYR A 111 -0.16 -11.07 -2.95
C TYR A 111 1.17 -10.40 -3.26
N VAL A 112 2.15 -11.19 -3.66
CA VAL A 112 3.44 -10.73 -4.17
C VAL A 112 3.72 -11.47 -5.46
N ALA A 113 3.84 -10.73 -6.56
CA ALA A 113 4.00 -11.28 -7.90
C ALA A 113 5.42 -11.84 -8.14
N PRO A 114 5.60 -12.72 -9.13
CA PRO A 114 6.92 -13.15 -9.60
C PRO A 114 7.82 -11.96 -10.00
N GLY A 115 9.14 -12.13 -9.86
CA GLY A 115 10.13 -11.09 -10.16
C GLY A 115 10.33 -10.07 -9.05
N VAL A 116 9.47 -10.05 -8.01
CA VAL A 116 9.63 -9.14 -6.87
C VAL A 116 10.87 -9.50 -6.07
N VAL A 117 11.63 -8.46 -5.69
CA VAL A 117 12.79 -8.56 -4.79
C VAL A 117 12.48 -7.83 -3.49
N ILE A 118 12.70 -8.49 -2.35
CA ILE A 118 12.43 -7.91 -1.02
C ILE A 118 13.70 -7.94 -0.19
N MET A 119 14.20 -6.75 0.16
CA MET A 119 15.36 -6.56 1.03
C MET A 119 14.92 -6.49 2.49
N PRO A 120 15.70 -7.08 3.41
CA PRO A 120 15.28 -7.20 4.81
C PRO A 120 15.63 -5.97 5.66
N PRO A 121 14.92 -5.78 6.78
CA PRO A 121 13.61 -6.30 7.03
C PRO A 121 12.56 -5.46 6.29
N ALA A 122 11.54 -6.09 5.73
CA ALA A 122 10.40 -5.39 5.15
C ALA A 122 9.10 -6.01 5.69
N TYR A 123 8.00 -5.26 5.63
CA TYR A 123 6.72 -5.75 6.10
C TYR A 123 5.62 -5.54 5.05
N ILE A 124 4.98 -6.65 4.64
CA ILE A 124 3.85 -6.64 3.71
C ILE A 124 2.62 -7.16 4.44
N ASN A 125 1.61 -6.30 4.58
CA ASN A 125 0.43 -6.59 5.39
C ASN A 125 -0.70 -7.22 4.57
N THR A 126 -1.67 -7.82 5.28
CA THR A 126 -2.87 -8.45 4.71
C THR A 126 -3.63 -7.50 3.76
N GLY A 127 -4.09 -8.03 2.64
CA GLY A 127 -4.80 -7.28 1.60
C GLY A 127 -3.88 -6.48 0.66
N ALA A 128 -2.58 -6.39 0.96
CA ALA A 128 -1.61 -5.78 0.05
C ALA A 128 -1.49 -6.58 -1.24
N TRP A 129 -1.29 -5.86 -2.34
CA TRP A 129 -1.04 -6.44 -3.66
C TRP A 129 0.20 -5.79 -4.27
N VAL A 130 1.21 -6.59 -4.61
CA VAL A 130 2.49 -6.14 -5.17
C VAL A 130 2.67 -6.74 -6.55
N GLY A 131 2.77 -5.89 -7.56
CA GLY A 131 2.94 -6.25 -8.96
C GLY A 131 4.34 -6.77 -9.30
N PRO A 132 4.49 -7.38 -10.49
CA PRO A 132 5.73 -8.04 -10.89
C PRO A 132 6.92 -7.06 -11.01
N ASP A 133 8.11 -7.61 -10.85
CA ASP A 133 9.41 -6.92 -11.02
C ASP A 133 9.57 -5.68 -10.11
N THR A 134 8.81 -5.62 -9.01
CA THR A 134 8.89 -4.54 -8.02
C THR A 134 10.00 -4.84 -7.02
N MET A 135 10.76 -3.80 -6.63
CA MET A 135 11.71 -3.85 -5.54
C MET A 135 11.11 -3.22 -4.27
N ILE A 136 11.21 -3.94 -3.17
CA ILE A 136 10.83 -3.48 -1.82
C ILE A 136 12.12 -3.48 -1.00
N ASP A 137 12.66 -2.30 -0.71
CA ASP A 137 13.94 -2.16 -0.03
C ASP A 137 13.77 -2.25 1.50
N SER A 138 14.90 -2.26 2.20
CA SER A 138 14.99 -2.48 3.65
C SER A 138 14.14 -1.48 4.44
N HIS A 139 13.47 -1.97 5.47
CA HIS A 139 12.55 -1.21 6.34
C HIS A 139 11.30 -0.66 5.64
N ALA A 140 11.04 -1.01 4.38
CA ALA A 140 9.83 -0.57 3.71
C ALA A 140 8.59 -1.29 4.26
N LEU A 141 7.46 -0.55 4.28
CA LEU A 141 6.14 -1.04 4.63
C LEU A 141 5.22 -1.00 3.42
N VAL A 142 4.56 -2.12 3.13
CA VAL A 142 3.36 -2.16 2.29
C VAL A 142 2.16 -2.45 3.20
N GLY A 143 1.40 -1.41 3.52
CA GLY A 143 0.30 -1.45 4.48
C GLY A 143 -0.91 -2.24 3.99
N SER A 144 -1.84 -2.50 4.90
CA SER A 144 -3.06 -3.27 4.58
C SER A 144 -3.81 -2.68 3.39
N CYS A 145 -4.16 -3.54 2.45
CA CYS A 145 -4.92 -3.17 1.25
C CYS A 145 -4.18 -2.27 0.26
N ALA A 146 -2.94 -1.83 0.52
CA ALA A 146 -2.16 -1.03 -0.41
C ALA A 146 -1.97 -1.78 -1.75
N GLN A 147 -2.05 -1.04 -2.85
CA GLN A 147 -1.89 -1.57 -4.20
C GLN A 147 -0.62 -0.99 -4.81
N VAL A 148 0.34 -1.84 -5.09
CA VAL A 148 1.64 -1.46 -5.69
C VAL A 148 1.73 -2.12 -7.05
N GLY A 149 1.95 -1.33 -8.09
CA GLY A 149 2.03 -1.76 -9.49
C GLY A 149 3.28 -2.56 -9.82
N ALA A 150 3.52 -2.72 -11.10
CA ALA A 150 4.69 -3.42 -11.64
C ALA A 150 5.91 -2.49 -11.72
N ARG A 151 7.12 -3.04 -11.60
CA ARG A 151 8.40 -2.31 -11.76
C ARG A 151 8.52 -1.06 -10.87
N VAL A 152 7.84 -1.09 -9.74
CA VAL A 152 7.92 -0.04 -8.72
C VAL A 152 9.20 -0.22 -7.91
N HIS A 153 9.81 0.88 -7.49
CA HIS A 153 10.87 0.84 -6.49
C HIS A 153 10.41 1.54 -5.21
N LEU A 154 10.20 0.77 -4.17
CA LEU A 154 10.03 1.28 -2.81
C LEU A 154 11.38 1.32 -2.13
N SER A 155 12.03 2.47 -2.10
CA SER A 155 13.36 2.64 -1.50
C SER A 155 13.32 2.46 0.03
N ALA A 156 14.51 2.41 0.63
CA ALA A 156 14.66 2.11 2.06
C ALA A 156 13.76 2.98 2.97
N ALA A 157 13.07 2.33 3.88
CA ALA A 157 12.12 2.93 4.82
C ALA A 157 10.95 3.69 4.17
N ALA A 158 10.61 3.40 2.91
CA ALA A 158 9.40 3.90 2.29
C ALA A 158 8.16 3.30 2.96
N GLN A 159 7.20 4.15 3.36
CA GLN A 159 6.00 3.75 4.09
C GLN A 159 4.76 3.93 3.20
N ILE A 160 4.25 2.83 2.65
CA ILE A 160 2.98 2.81 1.93
C ILE A 160 1.88 2.46 2.93
N GLY A 161 1.10 3.47 3.32
CA GLY A 161 0.12 3.36 4.39
C GLY A 161 -1.00 2.37 4.10
N GLY A 162 -1.48 1.71 5.14
CA GLY A 162 -2.66 0.85 5.06
C GLY A 162 -3.94 1.64 5.22
N VAL A 163 -4.97 1.29 4.44
CA VAL A 163 -6.33 1.83 4.55
C VAL A 163 -7.33 0.69 4.55
N LEU A 164 -7.45 0.02 5.69
CA LEU A 164 -8.45 -1.02 5.89
C LEU A 164 -9.82 -0.41 6.22
N GLU A 165 -9.82 0.60 7.08
CA GLU A 165 -10.99 1.37 7.48
C GLU A 165 -10.80 2.87 7.18
N PRO A 166 -11.89 3.59 6.81
CA PRO A 166 -13.24 3.11 6.53
C PRO A 166 -13.28 2.23 5.26
N ILE A 167 -14.20 1.25 5.24
CA ILE A 167 -14.30 0.23 4.19
C ILE A 167 -14.38 0.83 2.79
N GLY A 168 -15.18 1.88 2.60
CA GLY A 168 -15.35 2.56 1.31
C GLY A 168 -14.19 3.47 0.89
N ALA A 169 -13.22 3.74 1.79
CA ALA A 169 -12.10 4.60 1.44
C ALA A 169 -11.15 3.91 0.44
N SER A 170 -10.58 4.69 -0.48
CA SER A 170 -9.55 4.18 -1.38
C SER A 170 -8.33 3.71 -0.59
N PRO A 171 -7.75 2.55 -0.88
CA PRO A 171 -6.41 2.24 -0.38
C PRO A 171 -5.36 3.16 -1.02
N VAL A 172 -4.15 3.16 -0.47
CA VAL A 172 -3.02 3.78 -1.16
C VAL A 172 -2.71 2.99 -2.43
N ILE A 173 -2.54 3.70 -3.53
CA ILE A 173 -2.29 3.14 -4.85
C ILE A 173 -1.00 3.73 -5.40
N ILE A 174 -0.06 2.87 -5.71
CA ILE A 174 1.19 3.19 -6.41
C ILE A 174 1.11 2.49 -7.75
N GLU A 175 0.97 3.24 -8.84
CA GLU A 175 0.88 2.65 -10.19
C GLU A 175 2.24 2.16 -10.68
N ASP A 176 2.29 1.59 -11.89
CA ASP A 176 3.49 1.02 -12.47
C ASP A 176 4.62 2.05 -12.65
N ASP A 177 5.86 1.60 -12.68
CA ASP A 177 7.06 2.37 -13.01
C ASP A 177 7.33 3.56 -12.05
N VAL A 178 6.69 3.56 -10.87
CA VAL A 178 6.85 4.61 -9.84
C VAL A 178 8.08 4.34 -8.98
N ILE A 179 8.79 5.43 -8.62
CA ILE A 179 9.86 5.39 -7.63
C ILE A 179 9.41 6.16 -6.38
N ILE A 180 9.43 5.48 -5.25
CA ILE A 180 9.22 6.08 -3.93
C ILE A 180 10.57 6.16 -3.22
N GLY A 181 11.10 7.35 -3.07
CA GLY A 181 12.39 7.61 -2.43
C GLY A 181 12.45 7.18 -0.95
N GLY A 182 13.65 7.06 -0.43
CA GLY A 182 13.87 6.64 0.97
C GLY A 182 13.19 7.56 1.99
N ASN A 183 12.71 6.98 3.08
CA ASN A 183 12.00 7.68 4.16
C ASN A 183 10.76 8.46 3.70
N CYS A 184 10.15 8.10 2.57
CA CYS A 184 8.88 8.67 2.13
C CYS A 184 7.71 8.04 2.89
N GLY A 185 6.63 8.83 3.05
CA GLY A 185 5.36 8.37 3.57
C GLY A 185 4.21 8.70 2.64
N ILE A 186 3.48 7.69 2.14
CA ILE A 186 2.30 7.86 1.29
C ILE A 186 1.10 7.27 2.02
N TYR A 187 0.16 8.09 2.45
CA TYR A 187 -0.90 7.71 3.37
C TYR A 187 -2.30 8.09 2.86
N GLU A 188 -3.33 7.67 3.59
CA GLU A 188 -4.72 8.13 3.45
C GLU A 188 -5.29 8.03 2.02
N GLY A 189 -5.02 6.90 1.35
CA GLY A 189 -5.63 6.59 0.05
C GLY A 189 -5.11 7.40 -1.13
N ILE A 190 -3.94 8.02 -1.01
CA ILE A 190 -3.31 8.74 -2.13
C ILE A 190 -3.04 7.78 -3.29
N THR A 191 -3.29 8.27 -4.50
CA THR A 191 -2.91 7.60 -5.74
C THR A 191 -1.70 8.28 -6.34
N VAL A 192 -0.61 7.55 -6.53
CA VAL A 192 0.58 7.97 -7.26
C VAL A 192 0.52 7.34 -8.65
N LYS A 193 0.36 8.18 -9.67
CA LYS A 193 0.20 7.74 -11.06
C LYS A 193 1.51 7.23 -11.65
N ARG A 194 1.36 6.44 -12.73
CA ARG A 194 2.46 5.79 -13.45
C ARG A 194 3.66 6.71 -13.64
N GLY A 195 4.86 6.14 -13.47
CA GLY A 195 6.12 6.79 -13.75
C GLY A 195 6.47 7.98 -12.85
N ALA A 196 5.64 8.34 -11.86
CA ALA A 196 5.98 9.41 -10.93
C ALA A 196 7.17 9.04 -10.06
N VAL A 197 7.93 10.05 -9.65
CA VAL A 197 9.07 9.94 -8.74
C VAL A 197 8.77 10.77 -7.50
N ILE A 198 8.76 10.12 -6.35
CA ILE A 198 8.62 10.79 -5.05
C ILE A 198 10.01 10.87 -4.42
N GLY A 199 10.56 12.08 -4.35
CA GLY A 199 11.89 12.34 -3.79
C GLY A 199 11.98 11.98 -2.31
N ALA A 200 13.16 11.54 -1.86
CA ALA A 200 13.39 11.09 -0.49
C ALA A 200 12.90 12.07 0.57
N GLY A 201 12.33 11.56 1.64
CA GLY A 201 11.80 12.35 2.75
C GLY A 201 10.45 13.04 2.49
N THR A 202 9.81 12.80 1.35
CA THR A 202 8.49 13.35 1.04
C THR A 202 7.41 12.62 1.81
N VAL A 203 6.61 13.35 2.59
CA VAL A 203 5.45 12.80 3.31
C VAL A 203 4.18 13.43 2.76
N LEU A 204 3.30 12.58 2.23
CA LEU A 204 2.01 12.95 1.65
C LEU A 204 0.86 12.31 2.44
N THR A 205 -0.11 13.14 2.83
CA THR A 205 -1.40 12.74 3.41
C THR A 205 -2.51 13.45 2.65
N ALA A 206 -3.77 13.07 2.86
CA ALA A 206 -4.91 13.72 2.20
C ALA A 206 -4.99 15.24 2.49
N SER A 207 -4.46 15.69 3.62
CA SER A 207 -4.46 17.10 4.05
C SER A 207 -3.26 17.90 3.52
N VAL A 208 -2.18 17.24 3.11
CA VAL A 208 -0.96 17.88 2.60
C VAL A 208 -1.20 18.35 1.16
N PRO A 209 -1.14 19.65 0.87
CA PRO A 209 -1.25 20.16 -0.49
C PRO A 209 0.02 19.88 -1.28
N VAL A 210 -0.15 19.60 -2.57
CA VAL A 210 0.97 19.50 -3.52
C VAL A 210 0.89 20.68 -4.48
N TYR A 211 1.97 21.43 -4.62
CA TYR A 211 2.06 22.54 -5.56
C TYR A 211 2.80 22.09 -6.82
N ASP A 212 2.13 22.15 -7.94
CA ASP A 212 2.73 21.91 -9.25
C ASP A 212 3.35 23.22 -9.75
N LEU A 213 4.69 23.32 -9.64
CA LEU A 213 5.42 24.52 -10.03
C LEU A 213 5.55 24.63 -11.55
N VAL A 214 5.36 23.53 -12.29
CA VAL A 214 5.44 23.51 -13.75
C VAL A 214 4.15 24.05 -14.36
N ARG A 215 2.99 23.65 -13.80
CA ARG A 215 1.67 24.02 -14.31
C ARG A 215 1.06 25.22 -13.58
N GLY A 216 1.68 25.67 -12.47
CA GLY A 216 1.17 26.77 -11.65
C GLY A 216 -0.13 26.44 -10.93
N GLU A 217 -0.33 25.19 -10.54
CA GLU A 217 -1.56 24.74 -9.91
C GLU A 217 -1.34 24.08 -8.55
N ARG A 218 -2.40 23.97 -7.78
CA ARG A 218 -2.38 23.35 -6.46
C ARG A 218 -3.30 22.13 -6.42
N LEU A 219 -2.69 20.96 -6.24
CA LEU A 219 -3.39 19.70 -6.06
C LEU A 219 -3.83 19.51 -4.61
N ARG A 220 -5.06 19.04 -4.44
CA ARG A 220 -5.65 18.70 -3.14
C ARG A 220 -6.63 17.54 -3.30
N ALA A 221 -6.76 16.73 -2.27
CA ALA A 221 -7.88 15.81 -2.19
C ALA A 221 -9.21 16.62 -2.18
N LYS A 222 -10.16 16.24 -3.03
CA LYS A 222 -11.54 16.74 -2.94
C LYS A 222 -12.29 15.87 -1.92
N ARG A 223 -13.36 16.44 -1.34
CA ARG A 223 -14.18 15.70 -0.36
C ARG A 223 -14.64 14.35 -0.96
N GLY A 224 -14.27 13.25 -0.28
CA GLY A 224 -14.60 11.89 -0.73
C GLY A 224 -13.75 11.35 -1.89
N GLN A 225 -12.71 12.07 -2.30
CA GLN A 225 -11.77 11.63 -3.34
C GLN A 225 -10.35 11.60 -2.81
N SER A 226 -9.53 10.73 -3.40
CA SER A 226 -8.10 10.65 -3.10
C SER A 226 -7.33 11.83 -3.69
N LEU A 227 -6.25 12.24 -3.02
CA LEU A 227 -5.22 13.06 -3.67
C LEU A 227 -4.56 12.22 -4.76
N VAL A 228 -4.44 12.78 -5.95
CA VAL A 228 -3.80 12.12 -7.09
C VAL A 228 -2.52 12.86 -7.45
N ILE A 229 -1.41 12.17 -7.42
CA ILE A 229 -0.11 12.66 -7.91
C ILE A 229 -0.05 12.34 -9.41
N PRO A 230 0.18 13.33 -10.27
CA PRO A 230 0.14 13.16 -11.73
C PRO A 230 1.18 12.18 -12.26
N GLU A 231 0.87 11.60 -13.40
CA GLU A 231 1.78 10.74 -14.15
C GLU A 231 3.10 11.45 -14.47
N ASN A 232 4.21 10.72 -14.33
CA ASN A 232 5.59 11.20 -14.62
C ASN A 232 6.04 12.42 -13.80
N SER A 233 5.29 12.87 -12.79
CA SER A 233 5.69 14.01 -11.96
C SER A 233 6.84 13.65 -11.02
N VAL A 234 7.75 14.61 -10.81
CA VAL A 234 8.83 14.52 -9.80
C VAL A 234 8.46 15.40 -8.64
N VAL A 235 8.12 14.77 -7.52
CA VAL A 235 7.67 15.42 -6.28
C VAL A 235 8.80 15.43 -5.26
N VAL A 236 9.06 16.57 -4.66
CA VAL A 236 10.05 16.70 -3.58
C VAL A 236 9.40 17.29 -2.33
N PRO A 237 10.00 17.11 -1.14
CA PRO A 237 9.49 17.75 0.08
C PRO A 237 9.66 19.26 -0.01
N GLY A 238 8.68 19.98 0.51
CA GLY A 238 8.70 21.42 0.61
C GLY A 238 8.01 21.92 1.86
N SER A 239 8.08 23.23 2.09
CA SER A 239 7.34 23.88 3.15
C SER A 239 6.63 25.13 2.63
N ARG A 240 5.62 25.55 3.36
CA ARG A 240 4.90 26.80 3.10
C ARG A 240 4.63 27.54 4.42
N PRO A 241 4.61 28.87 4.42
CA PRO A 241 4.31 29.61 5.63
C PRO A 241 2.89 29.32 6.13
N MET A 242 2.74 29.22 7.43
CA MET A 242 1.44 29.20 8.08
C MET A 242 0.79 30.59 8.00
N LYS A 243 -0.54 30.61 7.76
CA LYS A 243 -1.32 31.85 7.67
C LYS A 243 -2.17 32.11 8.91
N SER A 244 -2.24 31.15 9.82
CA SER A 244 -2.96 31.18 11.10
C SER A 244 -2.50 30.01 11.98
N PRO A 245 -2.65 30.05 13.30
CA PRO A 245 -3.06 31.20 14.10
C PRO A 245 -1.99 32.32 14.11
N GLU A 246 -2.31 33.47 14.69
CA GLU A 246 -1.42 34.64 14.76
C GLU A 246 -0.02 34.30 15.33
N TYR A 247 0.04 33.53 16.40
CA TYR A 247 1.27 33.00 16.97
C TYR A 247 2.18 32.29 15.93
N ALA A 248 1.59 31.51 15.03
CA ALA A 248 2.36 30.79 13.98
C ALA A 248 2.92 31.77 12.93
N VAL A 249 2.17 32.83 12.62
CA VAL A 249 2.59 33.89 11.69
C VAL A 249 3.71 34.72 12.29
N GLU A 250 3.56 35.17 13.53
CA GLU A 250 4.56 35.96 14.28
C GLU A 250 5.90 35.21 14.45
N ASN A 251 5.83 33.88 14.66
CA ASN A 251 7.02 33.05 14.80
C ASN A 251 7.50 32.42 13.46
N GLN A 252 6.94 32.85 12.32
CA GLN A 252 7.32 32.40 10.96
C GLN A 252 7.31 30.89 10.79
N LEU A 253 6.38 30.18 11.45
CA LEU A 253 6.30 28.74 11.41
C LEU A 253 5.92 28.28 10.01
N GLN A 254 6.51 27.13 9.60
CA GLN A 254 6.29 26.50 8.31
C GLN A 254 5.51 25.20 8.48
N ILE A 255 4.74 24.85 7.47
CA ILE A 255 4.03 23.57 7.41
C ILE A 255 4.38 22.82 6.12
N ASN A 256 4.46 21.50 6.22
CA ASN A 256 4.81 20.60 5.10
C ASN A 256 3.91 20.79 3.88
N CYS A 257 4.50 20.67 2.69
CA CYS A 257 3.81 20.50 1.42
C CYS A 257 4.66 19.67 0.46
N GLY A 258 4.05 19.10 -0.59
CA GLY A 258 4.77 18.53 -1.72
C GLY A 258 4.98 19.59 -2.80
N LEU A 259 6.08 19.48 -3.54
CA LEU A 259 6.39 20.34 -4.68
C LEU A 259 6.65 19.48 -5.92
N ILE A 260 5.83 19.61 -6.97
CA ILE A 260 6.17 19.06 -8.28
C ILE A 260 7.11 20.05 -8.96
N ILE A 261 8.37 19.66 -9.12
CA ILE A 261 9.42 20.52 -9.66
C ILE A 261 9.68 20.33 -11.14
N LYS A 262 9.32 19.16 -11.66
CA LYS A 262 9.40 18.80 -13.08
C LYS A 262 8.55 17.57 -13.37
N TYR A 263 8.43 17.20 -14.63
CA TYR A 263 7.99 15.90 -15.12
C TYR A 263 9.20 15.11 -15.65
N ARG A 264 9.11 13.77 -15.68
CA ARG A 264 10.23 12.90 -16.12
C ARG A 264 10.75 13.32 -17.49
N ASP A 265 12.05 13.29 -17.62
CA ASP A 265 12.82 13.56 -18.82
C ASP A 265 13.90 12.46 -18.98
N GLU A 266 14.63 12.48 -20.08
CA GLU A 266 15.70 11.51 -20.38
C GLU A 266 16.75 11.40 -19.26
N LYS A 267 17.04 12.51 -18.54
CA LYS A 267 18.00 12.50 -17.42
C LYS A 267 17.44 11.77 -16.20
N THR A 268 16.14 11.93 -15.93
CA THR A 268 15.45 11.21 -14.87
C THR A 268 15.41 9.72 -15.19
N ASP A 269 15.15 9.37 -16.44
CA ASP A 269 15.10 7.98 -16.93
C ASP A 269 16.48 7.31 -16.85
N ALA A 270 17.56 8.02 -17.17
CA ALA A 270 18.92 7.52 -17.05
C ALA A 270 19.30 7.21 -15.58
N ALA A 271 18.89 8.06 -14.62
CA ALA A 271 19.10 7.80 -13.20
C ALA A 271 18.31 6.56 -12.73
N THR A 272 17.10 6.36 -13.25
CA THR A 272 16.27 5.19 -12.96
C THR A 272 16.88 3.90 -13.53
N ALA A 273 17.44 3.95 -14.75
CA ALA A 273 18.06 2.80 -15.41
C ALA A 273 19.30 2.27 -14.65
N LEU A 274 20.03 3.14 -13.94
CA LEU A 274 21.14 2.71 -13.08
C LEU A 274 20.66 1.84 -11.91
N GLU A 275 19.47 2.10 -11.36
CA GLU A 275 18.88 1.29 -10.31
C GLU A 275 18.36 -0.07 -10.82
N GLU A 276 17.93 -0.15 -12.08
CA GLU A 276 17.52 -1.41 -12.71
C GLU A 276 18.65 -2.43 -12.85
N LEU A 277 19.89 -1.98 -12.99
CA LEU A 277 21.06 -2.88 -13.01
C LEU A 277 21.35 -3.56 -11.68
N LEU A 278 20.74 -3.09 -10.58
CA LEU A 278 20.88 -3.66 -9.24
C LEU A 278 19.82 -4.73 -8.91
N ARG A 279 18.84 -4.91 -9.78
CA ARG A 279 17.77 -5.92 -9.65
C ARG A 279 18.20 -7.27 -10.23
#